data_1f169193ec8622d4570ad772cef5d813
#
_entry.id   1f169193ec8622d4570ad772cef5d813
#
_cell.length_a   1.000
_cell.length_b   1.000
_cell.length_c   1.000
_cell.angle_alpha   90.00
_cell.angle_beta   90.00
_cell.angle_gamma   90.00
#
_symmetry.space_group_name_H-M   'P 1'
#
loop_
_entity.id
_entity.type
_entity.pdbx_description
1 polymer ?
#
loop_
_entity_poly.entity_id
_entity_poly.type
_entity_poly.pdbx_seq_one_letter_code
_entity_poly.pdbx_strand_id
1 'polypeptide(L)'
;EEFILSFMVAIVLFMFGAIFSIYEGIHQILHPQQIRNVGWVLAILVFAIAVEGYSLLQAYKAKKSKDGFFKYLRKTSDSATVVVIIEDTAALLGLGFSFIFILLAYLINPVFDGIGAVTTGVILGLLALLLAFELYKLLAGESLSAAETYKLRQLISKNCTNIEQINFIKSMIIGNNKYLIIVSIDPFDSDS
;
A
#
# COMPACT_ATOMS: atom_id res chain seq x y z
N GLU A 1 -2.71 0.63 -17.78
CA GLU A 1 -1.25 0.71 -18.06
C GLU A 1 -0.59 1.80 -17.19
N GLU A 2 -1.11 3.03 -17.14
CA GLU A 2 -0.56 4.15 -16.34
C GLU A 2 -0.43 3.80 -14.85
N PHE A 3 -1.41 3.11 -14.29
CA PHE A 3 -1.39 2.69 -12.88
C PHE A 3 -0.25 1.71 -12.56
N ILE A 4 -0.02 0.72 -13.42
CA ILE A 4 1.09 -0.24 -13.27
C ILE A 4 2.43 0.47 -13.34
N LEU A 5 2.58 1.40 -14.28
CA LEU A 5 3.80 2.18 -14.44
C LEU A 5 4.09 3.03 -13.19
N SER A 6 3.07 3.70 -12.64
CA SER A 6 3.21 4.48 -11.40
C SER A 6 3.66 3.62 -10.21
N PHE A 7 3.11 2.41 -10.08
CA PHE A 7 3.54 1.43 -9.06
C PHE A 7 4.99 0.99 -9.24
N MET A 8 5.41 0.70 -10.47
CA MET A 8 6.79 0.32 -10.76
C MET A 8 7.76 1.45 -10.39
N VAL A 9 7.42 2.69 -10.74
CA VAL A 9 8.23 3.85 -10.39
C VAL A 9 8.34 4.00 -8.87
N ALA A 10 7.23 3.89 -8.13
CA ALA A 10 7.23 3.96 -6.67
C ALA A 10 8.11 2.86 -6.04
N ILE A 11 7.99 1.60 -6.48
CA ILE A 11 8.83 0.49 -5.99
C ILE A 11 10.31 0.79 -6.20
N VAL A 12 10.68 1.26 -7.39
CA VAL A 12 12.06 1.60 -7.73
C VAL A 12 12.58 2.72 -6.83
N LEU A 13 11.81 3.80 -6.66
CA LEU A 13 12.20 4.93 -5.82
C LEU A 13 12.37 4.52 -4.35
N PHE A 14 11.44 3.74 -3.79
CA PHE A 14 11.55 3.26 -2.40
C PHE A 14 12.71 2.29 -2.21
N MET A 15 12.97 1.42 -3.19
CA MET A 15 14.09 0.50 -3.12
C MET A 15 15.44 1.24 -3.15
N PHE A 16 15.62 2.21 -4.05
CA PHE A 16 16.82 3.04 -4.08
C PHE A 16 16.95 3.87 -2.80
N GLY A 17 15.85 4.48 -2.32
CA GLY A 17 15.83 5.21 -1.06
C GLY A 17 16.22 4.33 0.13
N ALA A 18 15.72 3.11 0.19
CA ALA A 18 16.05 2.13 1.24
C ALA A 18 17.54 1.78 1.23
N ILE A 19 18.08 1.42 0.06
CA ILE A 19 19.50 1.03 -0.09
C ILE A 19 20.40 2.22 0.30
N PHE A 20 20.10 3.41 -0.21
CA PHE A 20 20.89 4.60 0.09
C PHE A 20 20.83 4.97 1.57
N SER A 21 19.64 4.92 2.18
CA SER A 21 19.43 5.26 3.59
C SER A 21 20.14 4.26 4.52
N ILE A 22 20.11 2.96 4.19
CA ILE A 22 20.84 1.94 4.96
C ILE A 22 22.35 2.14 4.81
N TYR A 23 22.83 2.37 3.59
CA TYR A 23 24.26 2.58 3.34
C TYR A 23 24.78 3.81 4.10
N GLU A 24 24.10 4.94 3.95
CA GLU A 24 24.46 6.19 4.63
C GLU A 24 24.36 6.03 6.16
N GLY A 25 23.30 5.38 6.64
CA GLY A 25 23.13 5.12 8.06
C GLY A 25 24.25 4.26 8.66
N ILE A 26 24.68 3.20 7.97
CA ILE A 26 25.83 2.39 8.39
C ILE A 26 27.11 3.24 8.40
N HIS A 27 27.33 4.03 7.35
CA HIS A 27 28.49 4.94 7.26
C HIS A 27 28.49 5.95 8.42
N GLN A 28 27.33 6.53 8.74
CA GLN A 28 27.17 7.48 9.85
C GLN A 28 27.40 6.81 11.25
N ILE A 29 27.03 5.54 11.40
CA ILE A 29 27.32 4.78 12.64
C ILE A 29 28.83 4.55 12.81
N LEU A 30 29.52 4.23 11.71
CA LEU A 30 30.95 3.97 11.73
C LEU A 30 31.80 5.24 11.84
N HIS A 31 31.33 6.33 11.27
CA HIS A 31 31.99 7.64 11.21
C HIS A 31 31.02 8.75 11.68
N PRO A 32 30.66 8.82 12.96
CA PRO A 32 29.66 9.75 13.45
C PRO A 32 30.10 11.19 13.25
N GLN A 33 29.24 11.96 12.56
CA GLN A 33 29.46 13.41 12.35
C GLN A 33 28.38 14.20 13.08
N GLN A 34 28.78 15.33 13.66
CA GLN A 34 27.80 16.22 14.29
C GLN A 34 26.90 16.87 13.23
N ILE A 35 25.60 16.83 13.47
CA ILE A 35 24.61 17.45 12.58
C ILE A 35 24.78 18.96 12.62
N ARG A 36 25.13 19.57 11.49
CA ARG A 36 25.14 21.01 11.34
C ARG A 36 23.71 21.53 11.15
N ASN A 37 23.37 22.63 11.85
CA ASN A 37 22.07 23.29 11.68
C ASN A 37 20.84 22.40 11.97
N VAL A 38 20.84 21.68 13.09
CA VAL A 38 19.74 20.80 13.51
C VAL A 38 18.37 21.49 13.44
N GLY A 39 18.30 22.79 13.72
CA GLY A 39 17.04 23.54 13.62
C GLY A 39 16.42 23.52 12.22
N TRP A 40 17.22 23.64 11.16
CA TRP A 40 16.73 23.55 9.80
C TRP A 40 16.27 22.14 9.43
N VAL A 41 17.02 21.13 9.87
CA VAL A 41 16.66 19.72 9.63
C VAL A 41 15.31 19.39 10.30
N LEU A 42 15.13 19.78 11.56
CA LEU A 42 13.88 19.59 12.29
C LEU A 42 12.72 20.37 11.65
N ALA A 43 12.95 21.61 11.19
CA ALA A 43 11.93 22.39 10.51
C ALA A 43 11.44 21.71 9.20
N ILE A 44 12.37 21.17 8.42
CA ILE A 44 12.03 20.42 7.19
C ILE A 44 11.24 19.15 7.54
N LEU A 45 11.65 18.41 8.58
CA LEU A 45 10.93 17.21 9.02
C LEU A 45 9.51 17.53 9.50
N VAL A 46 9.33 18.57 10.28
CA VAL A 46 7.99 19.01 10.73
C VAL A 46 7.12 19.38 9.53
N PHE A 47 7.69 20.08 8.55
CA PHE A 47 6.98 20.42 7.32
C PHE A 47 6.60 19.15 6.53
N ALA A 48 7.53 18.21 6.37
CA ALA A 48 7.28 16.93 5.70
C ALA A 48 6.17 16.13 6.40
N ILE A 49 6.23 16.02 7.74
CA ILE A 49 5.18 15.36 8.55
C ILE A 49 3.82 16.04 8.36
N ALA A 50 3.77 17.36 8.27
CA ALA A 50 2.52 18.07 8.02
C ALA A 50 1.94 17.79 6.63
N VAL A 51 2.79 17.73 5.59
CA VAL A 51 2.37 17.42 4.22
C VAL A 51 1.88 15.99 4.11
N GLU A 52 2.65 15.00 4.61
CA GLU A 52 2.27 13.59 4.60
C GLU A 52 1.01 13.35 5.46
N GLY A 53 0.92 14.00 6.62
CA GLY A 53 -0.26 13.92 7.46
C GLY A 53 -1.51 14.48 6.77
N TYR A 54 -1.37 15.55 5.99
CA TYR A 54 -2.47 16.08 5.18
C TYR A 54 -2.87 15.10 4.06
N SER A 55 -1.90 14.49 3.37
CA SER A 55 -2.15 13.46 2.34
C SER A 55 -2.92 12.28 2.92
N LEU A 56 -2.45 11.73 4.05
CA LEU A 56 -3.13 10.63 4.75
C LEU A 56 -4.56 10.98 5.15
N LEU A 57 -4.79 12.21 5.66
CA LEU A 57 -6.12 12.67 6.02
C LEU A 57 -7.05 12.74 4.79
N GLN A 58 -6.54 13.16 3.64
CA GLN A 58 -7.28 13.19 2.38
C GLN A 58 -7.62 11.76 1.91
N ALA A 59 -6.64 10.85 1.91
CA ALA A 59 -6.86 9.45 1.58
C ALA A 59 -7.88 8.78 2.52
N TYR A 60 -7.83 9.11 3.80
CA TYR A 60 -8.79 8.60 4.79
C TYR A 60 -10.22 9.15 4.59
N LYS A 61 -10.36 10.40 4.14
CA LYS A 61 -11.67 11.00 3.78
C LYS A 61 -12.23 10.43 2.48
N ALA A 62 -11.38 10.09 1.51
CA ALA A 62 -11.77 9.46 0.25
C ALA A 62 -12.32 8.03 0.44
N LYS A 63 -12.02 7.41 1.57
CA LYS A 63 -12.52 6.09 1.96
C LYS A 63 -14.06 6.07 2.01
N LYS A 64 -14.68 5.29 1.14
CA LYS A 64 -16.14 5.17 1.01
C LYS A 64 -16.85 4.39 2.12
N SER A 65 -16.12 3.83 3.10
CA SER A 65 -16.66 2.99 4.17
C SER A 65 -16.41 3.58 5.55
N LYS A 66 -17.40 3.44 6.46
CA LYS A 66 -17.27 3.78 7.88
C LYS A 66 -16.60 2.67 8.71
N ASP A 67 -16.22 1.56 8.08
CA ASP A 67 -15.55 0.45 8.76
C ASP A 67 -14.15 0.85 9.26
N GLY A 68 -13.68 0.20 10.33
CA GLY A 68 -12.32 0.39 10.85
C GLY A 68 -11.25 0.06 9.79
N PHE A 69 -10.08 0.66 9.92
CA PHE A 69 -8.95 0.56 8.97
C PHE A 69 -8.64 -0.87 8.52
N PHE A 70 -8.40 -1.79 9.47
CA PHE A 70 -8.09 -3.20 9.16
C PHE A 70 -9.24 -3.94 8.47
N LYS A 71 -10.49 -3.58 8.78
CA LYS A 71 -11.66 -4.20 8.16
C LYS A 71 -11.87 -3.67 6.74
N TYR A 72 -11.51 -2.41 6.50
CA TYR A 72 -11.52 -1.80 5.18
C TYR A 72 -10.47 -2.44 4.28
N LEU A 73 -9.23 -2.58 4.74
CA LEU A 73 -8.15 -3.25 4.00
C LEU A 73 -8.51 -4.66 3.52
N ARG A 74 -9.29 -5.40 4.33
CA ARG A 74 -9.70 -6.78 4.00
C ARG A 74 -10.90 -6.87 3.07
N LYS A 75 -11.72 -5.83 2.96
CA LYS A 75 -13.01 -5.88 2.28
C LYS A 75 -13.10 -5.04 1.02
N THR A 76 -12.16 -4.12 0.81
CA THR A 76 -12.25 -3.21 -0.31
C THR A 76 -11.56 -3.77 -1.54
N SER A 77 -12.22 -3.62 -2.68
CA SER A 77 -11.65 -3.86 -4.01
C SER A 77 -10.95 -2.61 -4.57
N ASP A 78 -10.87 -1.51 -3.79
CA ASP A 78 -10.19 -0.28 -4.17
C ASP A 78 -8.73 -0.32 -3.72
N SER A 79 -7.93 -1.12 -4.42
CA SER A 79 -6.51 -1.31 -4.14
C SER A 79 -5.73 0.00 -4.17
N ALA A 80 -6.10 0.97 -5.02
CA ALA A 80 -5.40 2.24 -5.13
C ALA A 80 -5.46 3.06 -3.84
N THR A 81 -6.66 3.25 -3.28
CA THR A 81 -6.83 3.97 -2.00
C THR A 81 -6.13 3.26 -0.85
N VAL A 82 -6.15 1.92 -0.82
CA VAL A 82 -5.45 1.12 0.20
C VAL A 82 -3.96 1.36 0.16
N VAL A 83 -3.36 1.33 -1.04
CA VAL A 83 -1.92 1.51 -1.22
C VAL A 83 -1.48 2.89 -0.76
N VAL A 84 -2.19 3.95 -1.16
CA VAL A 84 -1.88 5.33 -0.72
C VAL A 84 -1.94 5.44 0.81
N ILE A 85 -2.94 4.86 1.47
CA ILE A 85 -3.03 4.91 2.93
C ILE A 85 -1.86 4.14 3.59
N ILE A 86 -1.45 3.00 3.05
CA ILE A 86 -0.31 2.24 3.57
C ILE A 86 0.99 3.02 3.36
N GLU A 87 1.18 3.60 2.18
CA GLU A 87 2.33 4.41 1.80
C GLU A 87 2.48 5.63 2.71
N ASP A 88 1.44 6.46 2.82
CA ASP A 88 1.45 7.66 3.67
C ASP A 88 1.65 7.31 5.15
N THR A 89 1.06 6.20 5.62
CA THR A 89 1.25 5.73 7.00
C THR A 89 2.71 5.31 7.24
N ALA A 90 3.31 4.57 6.30
CA ALA A 90 4.72 4.16 6.42
C ALA A 90 5.67 5.36 6.33
N ALA A 91 5.37 6.33 5.45
CA ALA A 91 6.12 7.58 5.34
C ALA A 91 6.08 8.37 6.66
N LEU A 92 4.89 8.54 7.26
CA LEU A 92 4.75 9.21 8.56
C LEU A 92 5.49 8.50 9.69
N LEU A 93 5.48 7.17 9.71
CA LEU A 93 6.27 6.40 10.68
C LEU A 93 7.77 6.64 10.47
N GLY A 94 8.25 6.58 9.22
CA GLY A 94 9.64 6.85 8.88
C GLY A 94 10.08 8.27 9.30
N LEU A 95 9.29 9.29 8.97
CA LEU A 95 9.54 10.68 9.37
C LEU A 95 9.50 10.87 10.89
N GLY A 96 8.56 10.21 11.58
CA GLY A 96 8.47 10.24 13.04
C GLY A 96 9.70 9.64 13.71
N PHE A 97 10.17 8.48 13.23
CA PHE A 97 11.42 7.87 13.70
C PHE A 97 12.62 8.76 13.39
N SER A 98 12.72 9.31 12.19
CA SER A 98 13.81 10.24 11.82
C SER A 98 13.83 11.45 12.74
N PHE A 99 12.68 12.03 13.06
CA PHE A 99 12.58 13.15 13.98
C PHE A 99 13.12 12.80 15.39
N ILE A 100 12.71 11.65 15.93
CA ILE A 100 13.16 11.18 17.24
C ILE A 100 14.66 10.94 17.23
N PHE A 101 15.18 10.23 16.22
CA PHE A 101 16.58 9.87 16.15
C PHE A 101 17.49 11.08 15.92
N ILE A 102 17.07 12.09 15.17
CA ILE A 102 17.82 13.35 15.01
C ILE A 102 17.86 14.12 16.32
N LEU A 103 16.77 14.14 17.10
CA LEU A 103 16.78 14.71 18.44
C LEU A 103 17.74 13.98 19.37
N LEU A 104 17.74 12.65 19.36
CA LEU A 104 18.68 11.83 20.13
C LEU A 104 20.13 12.04 19.68
N ALA A 105 20.35 12.18 18.38
CA ALA A 105 21.67 12.46 17.84
C ALA A 105 22.21 13.80 18.31
N TYR A 106 21.36 14.82 18.38
CA TYR A 106 21.73 16.14 18.87
C TYR A 106 21.96 16.19 20.39
N LEU A 107 21.09 15.51 21.18
CA LEU A 107 21.12 15.60 22.65
C LEU A 107 22.08 14.60 23.30
N ILE A 108 22.31 13.44 22.70
CA ILE A 108 23.03 12.33 23.34
C ILE A 108 24.29 11.97 22.56
N ASN A 109 24.17 11.49 21.33
CA ASN A 109 25.30 11.00 20.55
C ASN A 109 24.97 11.02 19.05
N PRO A 110 25.85 11.56 18.17
CA PRO A 110 25.63 11.58 16.72
C PRO A 110 25.38 10.21 16.06
N VAL A 111 25.77 9.12 16.70
CA VAL A 111 25.49 7.74 16.21
C VAL A 111 23.99 7.47 16.03
N PHE A 112 23.12 8.13 16.80
CA PHE A 112 21.67 7.97 16.69
C PHE A 112 21.12 8.42 15.34
N ASP A 113 21.73 9.36 14.65
CA ASP A 113 21.36 9.78 13.30
C ASP A 113 21.52 8.59 12.32
N GLY A 114 22.66 7.90 12.38
CA GLY A 114 22.89 6.70 11.58
C GLY A 114 21.90 5.56 11.89
N ILE A 115 21.56 5.36 13.17
CA ILE A 115 20.55 4.37 13.58
C ILE A 115 19.18 4.75 13.00
N GLY A 116 18.82 6.05 13.04
CA GLY A 116 17.61 6.59 12.44
C GLY A 116 17.56 6.35 10.93
N ALA A 117 18.65 6.61 10.22
CA ALA A 117 18.76 6.39 8.79
C ALA A 117 18.59 4.90 8.43
N VAL A 118 19.25 3.97 9.14
CA VAL A 118 19.07 2.52 8.94
C VAL A 118 17.62 2.12 9.19
N THR A 119 17.02 2.60 10.28
CA THR A 119 15.62 2.28 10.62
C THR A 119 14.66 2.75 9.54
N THR A 120 14.83 3.98 9.06
CA THR A 120 14.02 4.54 7.96
C THR A 120 14.24 3.74 6.67
N GLY A 121 15.48 3.38 6.35
CA GLY A 121 15.79 2.55 5.19
C GLY A 121 15.14 1.17 5.25
N VAL A 122 15.09 0.53 6.41
CA VAL A 122 14.37 -0.74 6.60
C VAL A 122 12.86 -0.56 6.38
N ILE A 123 12.26 0.51 6.91
CA ILE A 123 10.83 0.81 6.70
C ILE A 123 10.53 1.00 5.21
N LEU A 124 11.36 1.78 4.49
CA LEU A 124 11.22 1.99 3.04
C LEU A 124 11.38 0.69 2.25
N GLY A 125 12.34 -0.17 2.63
CA GLY A 125 12.54 -1.47 2.00
C GLY A 125 11.34 -2.41 2.19
N LEU A 126 10.78 -2.46 3.39
CA LEU A 126 9.55 -3.22 3.65
C LEU A 126 8.37 -2.68 2.85
N LEU A 127 8.25 -1.35 2.73
CA LEU A 127 7.22 -0.73 1.90
C LEU A 127 7.39 -1.10 0.43
N ALA A 128 8.61 -1.03 -0.11
CA ALA A 128 8.89 -1.44 -1.49
C ALA A 128 8.49 -2.90 -1.75
N LEU A 129 8.77 -3.81 -0.80
CA LEU A 129 8.36 -5.21 -0.89
C LEU A 129 6.84 -5.38 -0.85
N LEU A 130 6.14 -4.64 0.01
CA LEU A 130 4.68 -4.66 0.07
C LEU A 130 4.06 -4.19 -1.24
N LEU A 131 4.56 -3.09 -1.82
CA LEU A 131 4.10 -2.57 -3.10
C LEU A 131 4.40 -3.55 -4.24
N ALA A 132 5.58 -4.18 -4.25
CA ALA A 132 5.93 -5.19 -5.25
C ALA A 132 4.99 -6.41 -5.18
N PHE A 133 4.63 -6.84 -3.98
CA PHE A 133 3.69 -7.93 -3.77
C PHE A 133 2.27 -7.58 -4.22
N GLU A 134 1.81 -6.35 -3.96
CA GLU A 134 0.51 -5.87 -4.43
C GLU A 134 0.46 -5.76 -5.95
N LEU A 135 1.53 -5.23 -6.56
CA LEU A 135 1.68 -5.19 -8.02
C LEU A 135 1.66 -6.61 -8.63
N TYR A 136 2.36 -7.56 -8.01
CA TYR A 136 2.35 -8.95 -8.45
C TYR A 136 0.93 -9.54 -8.46
N LYS A 137 0.14 -9.32 -7.40
CA LYS A 137 -1.26 -9.76 -7.34
C LYS A 137 -2.11 -9.16 -8.46
N LEU A 138 -1.95 -7.86 -8.72
CA LEU A 138 -2.66 -7.18 -9.80
C LEU A 138 -2.30 -7.74 -11.17
N LEU A 139 -1.01 -8.07 -11.41
CA LEU A 139 -0.54 -8.65 -12.66
C LEU A 139 -0.93 -10.14 -12.81
N ALA A 140 -0.96 -10.88 -11.71
CA ALA A 140 -1.38 -12.28 -11.69
C ALA A 140 -2.89 -12.46 -11.91
N GLY A 141 -3.67 -11.36 -11.95
CA GLY A 141 -5.10 -11.39 -12.16
C GLY A 141 -5.86 -11.91 -10.96
N GLU A 142 -5.80 -11.18 -9.85
CA GLU A 142 -6.54 -11.55 -8.65
C GLU A 142 -8.03 -11.75 -8.95
N SER A 143 -8.60 -12.85 -8.48
CA SER A 143 -10.02 -13.14 -8.63
C SER A 143 -10.84 -12.38 -7.59
N LEU A 144 -12.12 -12.20 -7.84
CA LEU A 144 -13.08 -11.70 -6.84
C LEU A 144 -12.97 -12.50 -5.55
N SER A 145 -13.11 -11.82 -4.42
CA SER A 145 -13.15 -12.49 -3.12
C SER A 145 -14.28 -13.54 -3.08
N ALA A 146 -14.12 -14.56 -2.24
CA ALA A 146 -15.15 -15.59 -2.07
C ALA A 146 -16.53 -14.99 -1.71
N ALA A 147 -16.55 -13.90 -0.93
CA ALA A 147 -17.79 -13.20 -0.54
C ALA A 147 -18.44 -12.48 -1.72
N GLU A 148 -17.66 -11.88 -2.61
CA GLU A 148 -18.16 -11.21 -3.82
C GLU A 148 -18.63 -12.23 -4.86
N THR A 149 -17.88 -13.32 -5.05
CA THR A 149 -18.30 -14.44 -5.91
C THR A 149 -19.62 -15.05 -5.43
N TYR A 150 -19.80 -15.22 -4.11
CA TYR A 150 -21.03 -15.72 -3.53
C TYR A 150 -22.22 -14.77 -3.76
N LYS A 151 -22.03 -13.46 -3.58
CA LYS A 151 -23.04 -12.44 -3.88
C LYS A 151 -23.42 -12.43 -5.37
N LEU A 152 -22.41 -12.53 -6.24
CA LEU A 152 -22.62 -12.61 -7.68
C LEU A 152 -23.44 -13.85 -8.06
N ARG A 153 -23.12 -15.01 -7.48
CA ARG A 153 -23.89 -16.24 -7.66
C ARG A 153 -25.35 -16.07 -7.25
N GLN A 154 -25.61 -15.47 -6.08
CA GLN A 154 -26.98 -15.18 -5.63
C GLN A 154 -27.73 -14.21 -6.56
N LEU A 155 -27.05 -13.17 -7.06
CA LEU A 155 -27.65 -12.22 -7.99
C LEU A 155 -28.03 -12.87 -9.32
N ILE A 156 -27.17 -13.74 -9.85
CA ILE A 156 -27.45 -14.48 -11.10
C ILE A 156 -28.62 -15.43 -10.89
N SER A 157 -28.60 -16.26 -9.83
CA SER A 157 -29.69 -17.19 -9.55
C SER A 157 -31.05 -16.50 -9.32
N LYS A 158 -31.04 -15.28 -8.76
CA LYS A 158 -32.29 -14.54 -8.48
C LYS A 158 -32.89 -13.89 -9.71
N ASN A 159 -32.04 -13.44 -10.67
CA ASN A 159 -32.51 -12.67 -11.81
C ASN A 159 -32.59 -13.46 -13.12
N CYS A 160 -32.04 -14.68 -13.17
CA CYS A 160 -32.06 -15.54 -14.33
C CYS A 160 -32.88 -16.79 -14.04
N THR A 161 -34.12 -16.83 -14.48
CA THR A 161 -35.09 -17.93 -14.21
C THR A 161 -34.88 -19.17 -15.11
N ASN A 162 -34.09 -19.04 -16.20
CA ASN A 162 -33.83 -20.08 -17.18
C ASN A 162 -32.48 -20.79 -16.98
N ILE A 163 -31.94 -20.77 -15.78
CA ILE A 163 -30.67 -21.42 -15.46
C ILE A 163 -30.96 -22.55 -14.47
N GLU A 164 -30.61 -23.78 -14.84
CA GLU A 164 -30.71 -24.94 -13.97
C GLU A 164 -29.57 -24.97 -12.93
N GLN A 165 -28.34 -24.74 -13.41
CA GLN A 165 -27.16 -24.76 -12.53
C GLN A 165 -26.09 -23.78 -13.00
N ILE A 166 -25.39 -23.17 -12.01
CA ILE A 166 -24.16 -22.42 -12.27
C ILE A 166 -22.98 -23.34 -11.94
N ASN A 167 -22.28 -23.79 -12.98
CA ASN A 167 -21.16 -24.72 -12.86
C ASN A 167 -19.94 -24.06 -12.20
N PHE A 168 -19.48 -22.94 -12.75
CA PHE A 168 -18.41 -22.17 -12.15
C PHE A 168 -18.53 -20.67 -12.48
N ILE A 169 -17.94 -19.87 -11.61
CA ILE A 169 -17.72 -18.45 -11.82
C ILE A 169 -16.21 -18.23 -11.68
N LYS A 170 -15.57 -17.80 -12.79
CA LYS A 170 -14.19 -17.32 -12.78
C LYS A 170 -14.18 -15.82 -12.98
N SER A 171 -13.35 -15.13 -12.22
CA SER A 171 -13.21 -13.69 -12.31
C SER A 171 -11.73 -13.30 -12.33
N MET A 172 -11.43 -12.21 -13.00
CA MET A 172 -10.09 -11.64 -13.09
C MET A 172 -10.21 -10.12 -13.04
N ILE A 173 -9.42 -9.48 -12.20
CA ILE A 173 -9.33 -8.03 -12.13
C ILE A 173 -8.48 -7.56 -13.30
N ILE A 174 -9.04 -6.74 -14.19
CA ILE A 174 -8.37 -6.20 -15.38
C ILE A 174 -8.06 -4.70 -15.27
N GLY A 175 -8.40 -4.07 -14.14
CA GLY A 175 -8.11 -2.66 -13.88
C GLY A 175 -8.85 -2.14 -12.66
N ASN A 176 -8.66 -0.85 -12.36
CA ASN A 176 -9.33 -0.22 -11.24
C ASN A 176 -10.86 -0.33 -11.42
N ASN A 177 -11.54 -1.04 -10.52
CA ASN A 177 -12.99 -1.33 -10.57
C ASN A 177 -13.48 -2.02 -11.87
N LYS A 178 -12.59 -2.68 -12.62
CA LYS A 178 -12.96 -3.44 -13.83
C LYS A 178 -12.68 -4.93 -13.63
N TYR A 179 -13.71 -5.74 -13.80
CA TYR A 179 -13.64 -7.19 -13.64
C TYR A 179 -14.02 -7.87 -14.96
N LEU A 180 -13.24 -8.87 -15.35
CA LEU A 180 -13.67 -9.85 -16.32
C LEU A 180 -14.29 -11.01 -15.55
N ILE A 181 -15.55 -11.33 -15.86
CA ILE A 181 -16.28 -12.41 -15.19
C ILE A 181 -16.72 -13.41 -16.25
N ILE A 182 -16.33 -14.66 -16.08
CA ILE A 182 -16.74 -15.79 -16.91
C ILE A 182 -17.64 -16.66 -16.06
N VAL A 183 -18.88 -16.84 -16.51
CA VAL A 183 -19.87 -17.68 -15.84
C VAL A 183 -20.21 -18.84 -16.78
N SER A 184 -20.07 -20.07 -16.28
CA SER A 184 -20.57 -21.27 -16.97
C SER A 184 -21.90 -21.66 -16.35
N ILE A 185 -22.92 -21.73 -17.19
CA ILE A 185 -24.28 -22.08 -16.79
C ILE A 185 -24.78 -23.23 -17.63
N ASP A 186 -25.61 -24.09 -17.02
CA ASP A 186 -26.43 -25.03 -17.74
C ASP A 186 -27.83 -24.43 -17.95
N PRO A 187 -28.27 -24.28 -19.20
CA PRO A 187 -29.61 -23.79 -19.47
C PRO A 187 -30.65 -24.85 -19.06
N PHE A 188 -31.81 -24.37 -18.68
CA PHE A 188 -32.95 -25.27 -18.43
C PHE A 188 -33.40 -25.89 -19.77
N ASP A 189 -33.21 -27.20 -19.92
CA ASP A 189 -33.65 -27.91 -21.13
C ASP A 189 -35.18 -28.08 -21.07
N SER A 190 -35.91 -27.33 -21.92
CA SER A 190 -37.36 -27.40 -22.01
C SER A 190 -37.89 -28.58 -22.81
N ASP A 191 -36.99 -29.48 -23.29
CA ASP A 191 -37.32 -30.59 -24.20
C ASP A 191 -37.15 -31.98 -23.55
N SER A 192 -37.47 -32.13 -22.26
CA SER A 192 -37.58 -33.45 -21.61
C SER A 192 -38.96 -33.70 -21.01
#